data_75ee72e677c18a0d11b6b2c759fa9054
#
_entry.id   75ee72e677c18a0d11b6b2c759fa9054
#
_cell.length_a   1.000
_cell.length_b   1.000
_cell.length_c   1.000
_cell.angle_alpha   90.00
_cell.angle_beta   90.00
_cell.angle_gamma   90.00
#
_symmetry.space_group_name_H-M   'P 1'
#
loop_
_entity.id
_entity.type
_entity.pdbx_description
1 polymer ?
#
loop_
_entity_poly.entity_id
_entity_poly.type
_entity_poly.pdbx_seq_one_letter_code
_entity_poly.pdbx_strand_id
1 'polypeptide(L)'
;MPIDPSVIGTRTPGFRTSAERGRLRFFAEATGQTDPVWTDLAAARAAGHRDLPIPPTFFFCLEVDNPQGSSFLTDLGVDVRTILHGGQEFVFHAQAYAGDTLAYVTEVRDVYSKKGGALEFIVRDTHVTRDGEDIATLTSTIVVRDPKAAK
;
A
#
# COMPACT_ATOMS: atom_id res chain seq x y z
N MET A 1 -11.65 21.17 -6.64
CA MET A 1 -13.01 20.98 -6.10
C MET A 1 -12.87 20.11 -4.87
N PRO A 2 -13.50 20.45 -3.74
CA PRO A 2 -13.36 19.65 -2.51
C PRO A 2 -13.86 18.23 -2.76
N ILE A 3 -13.16 17.27 -2.17
CA ILE A 3 -13.55 15.86 -2.20
C ILE A 3 -14.76 15.72 -1.28
N ASP A 4 -15.83 15.08 -1.78
CA ASP A 4 -17.06 14.89 -1.01
C ASP A 4 -16.81 13.94 0.19
N PRO A 5 -17.07 14.38 1.44
CA PRO A 5 -16.93 13.50 2.61
C PRO A 5 -17.82 12.26 2.57
N SER A 6 -18.84 12.20 1.72
CA SER A 6 -19.67 11.01 1.55
C SER A 6 -18.91 9.80 1.03
N VAL A 7 -17.69 9.99 0.51
CA VAL A 7 -16.81 8.88 0.07
C VAL A 7 -16.20 8.10 1.23
N ILE A 8 -16.26 8.63 2.46
CA ILE A 8 -15.77 7.90 3.66
C ILE A 8 -16.56 6.60 3.81
N GLY A 9 -15.84 5.50 4.02
CA GLY A 9 -16.40 4.14 4.06
C GLY A 9 -16.49 3.45 2.70
N THR A 10 -16.19 4.15 1.60
CA THR A 10 -16.12 3.51 0.27
C THR A 10 -14.99 2.49 0.23
N ARG A 11 -15.29 1.30 -0.28
CA ARG A 11 -14.34 0.18 -0.41
C ARG A 11 -14.07 -0.15 -1.87
N THR A 12 -12.84 -0.54 -2.16
CA THR A 12 -12.49 -1.15 -3.46
C THR A 12 -13.02 -2.58 -3.55
N PRO A 13 -13.25 -3.10 -4.77
CA PRO A 13 -13.57 -4.52 -4.97
C PRO A 13 -12.49 -5.46 -4.43
N GLY A 14 -11.28 -4.93 -4.23
CA GLY A 14 -10.12 -5.70 -3.83
C GLY A 14 -9.44 -6.43 -5.00
N PHE A 15 -8.25 -6.94 -4.74
CA PHE A 15 -7.49 -7.76 -5.68
C PHE A 15 -6.61 -8.75 -4.92
N ARG A 16 -6.07 -9.73 -5.64
CA ARG A 16 -5.12 -10.71 -5.11
C ARG A 16 -3.79 -10.59 -5.84
N THR A 17 -2.72 -10.75 -5.10
CA THR A 17 -1.36 -10.73 -5.63
C THR A 17 -0.45 -11.64 -4.80
N SER A 18 0.75 -11.89 -5.30
CA SER A 18 1.80 -12.61 -4.57
C SER A 18 3.15 -11.98 -4.84
N ALA A 19 4.09 -12.17 -3.93
CA ALA A 19 5.47 -11.76 -4.13
C ALA A 19 6.33 -12.94 -4.58
N GLU A 20 7.05 -12.78 -5.67
CA GLU A 20 8.02 -13.77 -6.15
C GLU A 20 9.37 -13.54 -5.48
N ARG A 21 10.12 -14.62 -5.22
CA ARG A 21 11.46 -14.55 -4.62
C ARG A 21 12.41 -13.58 -5.34
N GLY A 22 12.36 -13.55 -6.67
CA GLY A 22 13.20 -12.66 -7.48
C GLY A 22 12.92 -11.18 -7.20
N ARG A 23 11.64 -10.82 -7.08
CA ARG A 23 11.23 -9.44 -6.72
C ARG A 23 11.68 -9.06 -5.32
N LEU A 24 11.57 -9.98 -4.36
CA LEU A 24 12.01 -9.72 -2.97
C LEU A 24 13.52 -9.53 -2.89
N ARG A 25 14.30 -10.34 -3.60
CA ARG A 25 15.76 -10.17 -3.69
C ARG A 25 16.14 -8.82 -4.29
N PHE A 26 15.55 -8.48 -5.43
CA PHE A 26 15.77 -7.19 -6.08
C PHE A 26 15.44 -6.01 -5.15
N PHE A 27 14.31 -6.08 -4.46
CA PHE A 27 13.91 -5.04 -3.50
C PHE A 27 14.90 -4.94 -2.33
N ALA A 28 15.31 -6.07 -1.76
CA ALA A 28 16.29 -6.09 -0.68
C ALA A 28 17.61 -5.45 -1.11
N GLU A 29 18.13 -5.79 -2.28
CA GLU A 29 19.34 -5.19 -2.84
C GLU A 29 19.16 -3.70 -3.10
N ALA A 30 18.05 -3.28 -3.72
CA ALA A 30 17.77 -1.89 -4.03
C ALA A 30 17.61 -1.00 -2.79
N THR A 31 17.17 -1.58 -1.66
CA THR A 31 17.02 -0.88 -0.37
C THR A 31 18.22 -1.03 0.55
N GLY A 32 19.31 -1.67 0.09
CA GLY A 32 20.55 -1.81 0.84
C GLY A 32 20.50 -2.82 1.99
N GLN A 33 19.60 -3.80 1.93
CA GLN A 33 19.54 -4.88 2.93
C GLN A 33 20.73 -5.81 2.77
N THR A 34 21.44 -6.03 3.86
CA THR A 34 22.64 -6.87 3.90
C THR A 34 22.44 -8.20 4.60
N ASP A 35 21.36 -8.36 5.37
CA ASP A 35 21.04 -9.61 6.04
C ASP A 35 20.60 -10.65 4.99
N PRO A 36 21.28 -11.82 4.91
CA PRO A 36 20.96 -12.86 3.95
C PRO A 36 19.54 -13.45 4.10
N VAL A 37 18.86 -13.22 5.23
CA VAL A 37 17.47 -13.67 5.42
C VAL A 37 16.52 -13.14 4.33
N TRP A 38 16.84 -12.00 3.73
CA TRP A 38 16.02 -11.35 2.69
C TRP A 38 16.31 -11.87 1.28
N THR A 39 17.42 -12.55 1.06
CA THR A 39 17.88 -12.91 -0.29
C THR A 39 18.22 -14.38 -0.47
N ASP A 40 18.63 -15.07 0.60
CA ASP A 40 19.02 -16.47 0.58
C ASP A 40 18.01 -17.36 1.30
N LEU A 41 17.44 -18.32 0.55
CA LEU A 41 16.42 -19.21 1.08
C LEU A 41 16.95 -20.14 2.19
N ALA A 42 18.22 -20.56 2.11
CA ALA A 42 18.81 -21.42 3.14
C ALA A 42 18.99 -20.63 4.44
N ALA A 43 19.47 -19.38 4.34
CA ALA A 43 19.59 -18.47 5.48
C ALA A 43 18.22 -18.16 6.10
N ALA A 44 17.19 -17.87 5.28
CA ALA A 44 15.84 -17.64 5.76
C ALA A 44 15.30 -18.86 6.54
N ARG A 45 15.47 -20.06 6.00
CA ARG A 45 15.06 -21.31 6.66
C ARG A 45 15.83 -21.58 7.96
N ALA A 46 17.12 -21.32 7.98
CA ALA A 46 17.94 -21.42 9.18
C ALA A 46 17.46 -20.43 10.28
N ALA A 47 16.93 -19.28 9.88
CA ALA A 47 16.32 -18.29 10.78
C ALA A 47 14.86 -18.63 11.19
N GLY A 48 14.31 -19.76 10.77
CA GLY A 48 12.98 -20.23 11.13
C GLY A 48 11.84 -19.80 10.18
N HIS A 49 12.18 -19.19 9.04
CA HIS A 49 11.20 -18.84 8.01
C HIS A 49 10.96 -20.02 7.05
N ARG A 50 9.72 -20.20 6.60
CA ARG A 50 9.39 -21.26 5.63
C ARG A 50 9.82 -20.93 4.19
N ASP A 51 9.95 -19.63 3.89
CA ASP A 51 10.41 -19.08 2.61
C ASP A 51 11.03 -17.69 2.85
N LEU A 52 11.42 -16.97 1.79
CA LEU A 52 11.87 -15.60 1.93
C LEU A 52 10.77 -14.74 2.53
N PRO A 53 10.98 -14.07 3.67
CA PRO A 53 9.99 -13.18 4.24
C PRO A 53 9.78 -11.96 3.35
N ILE A 54 8.55 -11.46 3.29
CA ILE A 54 8.23 -10.22 2.59
C ILE A 54 8.76 -9.06 3.44
N PRO A 55 9.66 -8.21 2.91
CA PRO A 55 10.12 -7.03 3.62
C PRO A 55 8.97 -6.08 3.95
N PRO A 56 8.98 -5.41 5.12
CA PRO A 56 7.85 -4.62 5.60
C PRO A 56 7.28 -3.63 4.59
N THR A 57 8.12 -2.82 3.97
CA THR A 57 7.64 -1.79 3.02
C THR A 57 7.31 -2.34 1.63
N PHE A 58 7.67 -3.59 1.33
CA PHE A 58 7.30 -4.23 0.06
C PHE A 58 5.78 -4.46 -0.09
N PHE A 59 5.04 -4.50 1.00
CA PHE A 59 3.58 -4.56 0.97
C PHE A 59 2.98 -3.38 0.21
N PHE A 60 3.58 -2.20 0.29
CA PHE A 60 3.16 -1.05 -0.52
C PHE A 60 3.44 -1.26 -2.01
N CYS A 61 4.56 -1.89 -2.38
CA CYS A 61 4.84 -2.24 -3.78
C CYS A 61 3.77 -3.20 -4.34
N LEU A 62 3.33 -4.17 -3.53
CA LEU A 62 2.25 -5.07 -3.92
C LEU A 62 0.89 -4.37 -4.03
N GLU A 63 0.62 -3.36 -3.19
CA GLU A 63 -0.57 -2.52 -3.31
C GLU A 63 -0.61 -1.77 -4.65
N VAL A 64 0.54 -1.26 -5.09
CA VAL A 64 0.67 -0.54 -6.38
C VAL A 64 0.50 -1.47 -7.58
N ASP A 65 0.73 -2.77 -7.44
CA ASP A 65 0.49 -3.78 -8.48
C ASP A 65 -1.01 -4.00 -8.80
N ASN A 66 -1.92 -3.29 -8.13
CA ASN A 66 -3.35 -3.40 -8.39
C ASN A 66 -3.66 -3.24 -9.88
N PRO A 67 -4.25 -4.27 -10.55
CA PRO A 67 -4.55 -4.20 -11.98
C PRO A 67 -5.53 -3.08 -12.35
N GLN A 68 -6.31 -2.59 -11.39
CA GLN A 68 -7.20 -1.45 -11.58
C GLN A 68 -6.48 -0.10 -11.44
N GLY A 69 -5.21 -0.12 -10.99
CA GLY A 69 -4.38 1.06 -10.87
C GLY A 69 -5.01 2.13 -9.98
N SER A 70 -5.02 3.37 -10.48
CA SER A 70 -5.59 4.53 -9.79
C SER A 70 -7.07 4.78 -10.12
N SER A 71 -7.78 3.84 -10.74
CA SER A 71 -9.19 4.01 -11.12
C SER A 71 -10.06 4.45 -9.95
N PHE A 72 -9.82 3.89 -8.76
CA PHE A 72 -10.50 4.27 -7.53
C PHE A 72 -10.42 5.79 -7.24
N LEU A 73 -9.25 6.42 -7.41
CA LEU A 73 -9.09 7.86 -7.21
C LEU A 73 -9.79 8.65 -8.33
N THR A 74 -9.74 8.14 -9.55
CA THR A 74 -10.45 8.75 -10.68
C THR A 74 -11.96 8.70 -10.48
N ASP A 75 -12.48 7.60 -9.94
CA ASP A 75 -13.91 7.43 -9.61
C ASP A 75 -14.35 8.42 -8.52
N LEU A 76 -13.45 8.81 -7.62
CA LEU A 76 -13.65 9.89 -6.65
C LEU A 76 -13.52 11.30 -7.25
N GLY A 77 -13.31 11.42 -8.57
CA GLY A 77 -13.14 12.69 -9.26
C GLY A 77 -11.75 13.33 -9.08
N VAL A 78 -10.76 12.57 -8.61
CA VAL A 78 -9.40 13.05 -8.38
C VAL A 78 -8.56 12.93 -9.64
N ASP A 79 -7.94 14.05 -10.07
CA ASP A 79 -6.94 14.03 -11.13
C ASP A 79 -5.61 13.48 -10.57
N VAL A 80 -5.23 12.29 -10.99
CA VAL A 80 -4.02 11.61 -10.53
C VAL A 80 -2.73 12.41 -10.75
N ARG A 81 -2.73 13.36 -11.67
CA ARG A 81 -1.57 14.25 -11.93
C ARG A 81 -1.36 15.29 -10.82
N THR A 82 -2.35 15.48 -9.97
CA THR A 82 -2.33 16.46 -8.86
C THR A 82 -2.04 15.83 -7.52
N ILE A 83 -1.88 14.50 -7.46
CA ILE A 83 -1.67 13.79 -6.20
C ILE A 83 -0.19 13.76 -5.80
N LEU A 84 0.00 13.75 -4.48
CA LEU A 84 1.28 13.47 -3.83
C LEU A 84 1.07 12.37 -2.79
N HIS A 85 2.07 11.55 -2.58
CA HIS A 85 2.11 10.62 -1.46
C HIS A 85 2.49 11.40 -0.20
N GLY A 86 1.53 11.57 0.70
CA GLY A 86 1.70 12.39 1.91
C GLY A 86 2.21 11.62 3.12
N GLY A 87 1.94 10.32 3.18
CA GLY A 87 2.37 9.46 4.28
C GLY A 87 1.98 8.01 4.08
N GLN A 88 2.73 7.13 4.76
CA GLN A 88 2.49 5.70 4.77
C GLN A 88 2.77 5.15 6.16
N GLU A 89 1.82 4.38 6.70
CA GLU A 89 1.96 3.66 7.96
C GLU A 89 1.70 2.17 7.70
N PHE A 90 2.33 1.32 8.51
CA PHE A 90 2.14 -0.13 8.45
C PHE A 90 1.90 -0.66 9.87
N VAL A 91 0.89 -1.51 10.01
CA VAL A 91 0.68 -2.32 11.20
C VAL A 91 0.73 -3.77 10.75
N PHE A 92 1.69 -4.54 11.27
CA PHE A 92 1.87 -5.96 10.92
C PHE A 92 1.22 -6.84 11.98
N HIS A 93 0.45 -7.84 11.53
CA HIS A 93 -0.26 -8.79 12.37
C HIS A 93 0.37 -10.18 12.28
N ALA A 94 0.85 -10.57 11.09
CA ALA A 94 1.51 -11.84 10.85
C ALA A 94 2.57 -11.72 9.74
N GLN A 95 3.51 -12.66 9.72
CA GLN A 95 4.53 -12.73 8.69
C GLN A 95 3.96 -13.33 7.40
N ALA A 96 4.24 -12.68 6.27
CA ALA A 96 4.01 -13.23 4.95
C ALA A 96 5.32 -13.56 4.23
N TYR A 97 5.23 -14.45 3.25
CA TYR A 97 6.38 -15.05 2.57
C TYR A 97 6.20 -15.04 1.06
N ALA A 98 7.30 -15.20 0.35
CA ALA A 98 7.28 -15.43 -1.09
C ALA A 98 6.31 -16.57 -1.44
N GLY A 99 5.48 -16.36 -2.46
CA GLY A 99 4.48 -17.32 -2.93
C GLY A 99 3.15 -17.30 -2.18
N ASP A 100 3.03 -16.57 -1.06
CA ASP A 100 1.72 -16.39 -0.42
C ASP A 100 0.78 -15.60 -1.33
N THR A 101 -0.46 -16.05 -1.44
CA THR A 101 -1.52 -15.27 -2.07
C THR A 101 -2.11 -14.31 -1.06
N LEU A 102 -1.91 -13.02 -1.30
CA LEU A 102 -2.38 -11.94 -0.44
C LEU A 102 -3.57 -11.24 -1.10
N ALA A 103 -4.63 -11.03 -0.32
CA ALA A 103 -5.80 -10.25 -0.73
C ALA A 103 -5.72 -8.84 -0.13
N TYR A 104 -5.96 -7.83 -0.96
CA TYR A 104 -5.93 -6.41 -0.62
C TYR A 104 -7.32 -5.82 -0.78
N VAL A 105 -7.83 -5.15 0.23
CA VAL A 105 -9.07 -4.38 0.19
C VAL A 105 -8.81 -3.01 0.81
N THR A 106 -9.07 -1.95 0.06
CA THR A 106 -8.85 -0.57 0.51
C THR A 106 -10.17 0.10 0.84
N GLU A 107 -10.20 0.82 1.95
CA GLU A 107 -11.33 1.64 2.40
C GLU A 107 -10.89 3.09 2.62
N VAL A 108 -11.72 4.06 2.24
CA VAL A 108 -11.51 5.46 2.60
C VAL A 108 -11.87 5.66 4.07
N ARG A 109 -10.88 5.98 4.90
CA ARG A 109 -11.06 6.20 6.32
C ARG A 109 -11.46 7.63 6.65
N ASP A 110 -10.84 8.60 5.97
CA ASP A 110 -11.04 10.01 6.25
C ASP A 110 -10.75 10.89 5.04
N VAL A 111 -11.40 12.05 4.98
CA VAL A 111 -11.17 13.09 3.99
C VAL A 111 -11.21 14.44 4.69
N TYR A 112 -10.17 15.23 4.53
CA TYR A 112 -10.12 16.57 5.12
C TYR A 112 -9.32 17.56 4.25
N SER A 113 -9.51 18.86 4.48
CA SER A 113 -8.80 19.89 3.74
C SER A 113 -7.93 20.76 4.65
N LYS A 114 -6.87 21.34 4.07
CA LYS A 114 -6.01 22.32 4.71
C LYS A 114 -5.75 23.50 3.78
N LYS A 115 -5.21 24.59 4.34
CA LYS A 115 -4.86 25.81 3.62
C LYS A 115 -6.04 26.38 2.82
N GLY A 116 -7.22 26.43 3.43
CA GLY A 116 -8.40 26.98 2.77
C GLY A 116 -8.86 26.21 1.53
N GLY A 117 -8.65 24.88 1.49
CA GLY A 117 -9.03 24.05 0.37
C GLY A 117 -7.97 23.87 -0.71
N ALA A 118 -6.78 24.48 -0.55
CA ALA A 118 -5.66 24.32 -1.48
C ALA A 118 -5.06 22.90 -1.47
N LEU A 119 -5.23 22.19 -0.35
CA LEU A 119 -4.79 20.80 -0.16
C LEU A 119 -5.94 19.99 0.39
N GLU A 120 -6.33 18.96 -0.34
CA GLU A 120 -7.27 17.93 0.09
C GLU A 120 -6.49 16.67 0.48
N PHE A 121 -6.92 16.00 1.52
CA PHE A 121 -6.28 14.78 2.03
C PHE A 121 -7.28 13.64 2.00
N ILE A 122 -6.85 12.51 1.46
CA ILE A 122 -7.58 11.24 1.50
C ILE A 122 -6.74 10.27 2.32
N VAL A 123 -7.28 9.81 3.44
CA VAL A 123 -6.68 8.76 4.25
C VAL A 123 -7.36 7.44 3.91
N ARG A 124 -6.58 6.44 3.55
CA ARG A 124 -7.07 5.11 3.17
C ARG A 124 -6.42 4.06 4.03
N ASP A 125 -7.20 3.10 4.47
CA ASP A 125 -6.70 1.86 5.07
C ASP A 125 -6.84 0.72 4.07
N THR A 126 -5.74 0.01 3.84
CA THR A 126 -5.71 -1.20 3.03
C THR A 126 -5.47 -2.40 3.94
N HIS A 127 -6.44 -3.28 4.00
CA HIS A 127 -6.36 -4.53 4.74
C HIS A 127 -5.77 -5.61 3.85
N VAL A 128 -4.71 -6.24 4.34
CA VAL A 128 -4.02 -7.34 3.65
C VAL A 128 -4.28 -8.62 4.42
N THR A 129 -4.85 -9.61 3.75
CA THR A 129 -5.16 -10.91 4.35
C THR A 129 -4.60 -12.06 3.53
N ARG A 130 -4.38 -13.21 4.19
CA ARG A 130 -4.02 -14.50 3.59
C ARG A 130 -4.98 -15.55 4.11
N ASP A 131 -5.81 -16.13 3.24
CA ASP A 131 -6.81 -17.16 3.60
C ASP A 131 -7.68 -16.78 4.83
N GLY A 132 -8.03 -15.48 4.93
CA GLY A 132 -8.82 -14.93 6.04
C GLY A 132 -8.02 -14.53 7.29
N GLU A 133 -6.73 -14.80 7.33
CA GLU A 133 -5.82 -14.32 8.37
C GLU A 133 -5.38 -12.89 8.10
N ASP A 134 -5.45 -12.02 9.11
CA ASP A 134 -4.92 -10.66 9.00
C ASP A 134 -3.39 -10.67 8.94
N ILE A 135 -2.82 -10.11 7.89
CA ILE A 135 -1.38 -10.01 7.68
C ILE A 135 -0.87 -8.61 7.99
N ALA A 136 -1.48 -7.59 7.40
CA ALA A 136 -1.08 -6.21 7.61
C ALA A 136 -2.24 -5.23 7.36
N THR A 137 -2.14 -4.07 7.97
CA THR A 137 -2.95 -2.90 7.64
C THR A 137 -2.01 -1.78 7.19
N LEU A 138 -2.23 -1.28 5.97
CA LEU A 138 -1.49 -0.18 5.39
C LEU A 138 -2.37 1.07 5.44
N THR A 139 -1.88 2.15 6.05
CA THR A 139 -2.57 3.43 6.01
C THR A 139 -1.82 4.39 5.12
N SER A 140 -2.45 4.81 4.02
CA SER A 140 -1.89 5.77 3.07
C SER A 140 -2.58 7.12 3.21
N THR A 141 -1.81 8.21 3.22
CA THR A 141 -2.32 9.57 3.10
C THR A 141 -1.98 10.11 1.73
N ILE A 142 -3.00 10.33 0.90
CA ILE A 142 -2.86 10.96 -0.41
C ILE A 142 -3.18 12.44 -0.25
N VAL A 143 -2.35 13.29 -0.82
CA VAL A 143 -2.57 14.74 -0.87
C VAL A 143 -2.93 15.13 -2.30
N VAL A 144 -4.10 15.72 -2.47
CA VAL A 144 -4.56 16.28 -3.74
C VAL A 144 -4.32 17.79 -3.70
N ARG A 145 -3.50 18.28 -4.60
CA ARG A 145 -3.15 19.69 -4.68
C ARG A 145 -4.01 20.39 -5.74
N ASP A 146 -4.70 21.46 -5.35
CA ASP A 146 -5.35 22.35 -6.33
C ASP A 146 -4.28 23.21 -7.03
N PRO A 147 -4.03 23.00 -8.33
CA PRO A 147 -3.05 23.80 -9.06
C PRO A 147 -3.44 25.27 -9.22
N LYS A 148 -4.72 25.63 -8.98
CA LYS A 148 -5.21 27.00 -9.07
C LYS A 148 -5.04 27.78 -7.77
N ALA A 149 -4.89 27.06 -6.62
CA ALA A 149 -4.69 27.68 -5.32
C ALA A 149 -3.23 28.05 -5.02
N ALA A 150 -2.32 27.79 -5.94
CA ALA A 150 -0.88 28.09 -5.80
C ALA A 150 -0.47 29.48 -6.36
N LYS A 151 -1.45 30.39 -6.48
CA LYS A 151 -1.18 31.78 -6.89
C LYS A 151 -1.21 32.74 -5.70
#